data_a537ad83421d52aaeb4e03c773c01dea
#
_entry.id   a537ad83421d52aaeb4e03c773c01dea
#
_cell.length_a   1.000
_cell.length_b   1.000
_cell.length_c   1.000
_cell.angle_alpha   90.00
_cell.angle_beta   90.00
_cell.angle_gamma   90.00
#
_symmetry.space_group_name_H-M   'P 1'
#
loop_
_entity.id
_entity.type
_entity.pdbx_description
1 polymer ?
#
loop_
_entity_poly.entity_id
_entity_poly.type
_entity_poly.pdbx_seq_one_letter_code
_entity_poly.pdbx_strand_id
1 'polypeptide(L)'
;MNSYNIDINKVPTHIAIIMDGNGRWAKARFLPRTAGHKAGVETIRKVLMECQRLGIKHLTLYAFSTENWKRPKLEVDTLMNLLSTYLKKEVRELHKNNVKITTIGDTSQLPQACIDELERAYELTKFNTGVNLNLALNYGARYDIKNAVIDIVKDAKCGKLDIKDITEDTITNYLSTKSIPDPELIVRTSGEERLSNFLLWEAAYSEFYFTNVHWPDFNEKELQKAIYDYQNRDRRFGGLK
;
A
#
# COMPACT_ATOMS: atom_id res chain seq x y z
N MET A 1 28.70 -11.08 -0.16
CA MET A 1 27.38 -10.48 -0.39
C MET A 1 26.36 -11.38 0.31
N ASN A 2 25.85 -10.99 1.48
CA ASN A 2 24.84 -11.82 2.16
C ASN A 2 23.51 -11.63 1.44
N SER A 3 23.18 -12.49 0.49
CA SER A 3 21.83 -12.65 0.01
C SER A 3 21.08 -13.49 1.04
N TYR A 4 19.96 -12.99 1.54
CA TYR A 4 19.08 -13.79 2.39
C TYR A 4 18.62 -15.01 1.59
N ASN A 5 18.67 -16.20 2.20
CA ASN A 5 18.13 -17.41 1.58
C ASN A 5 16.62 -17.42 1.76
N ILE A 6 15.88 -16.86 0.79
CA ILE A 6 14.41 -16.77 0.81
C ILE A 6 13.84 -18.02 0.17
N ASP A 7 12.99 -18.73 0.92
CA ASP A 7 12.16 -19.80 0.39
C ASP A 7 10.97 -19.18 -0.36
N ILE A 8 10.98 -19.28 -1.68
CA ILE A 8 9.92 -18.71 -2.55
C ILE A 8 8.53 -19.31 -2.32
N ASN A 9 8.45 -20.50 -1.68
CA ASN A 9 7.17 -21.14 -1.36
C ASN A 9 6.56 -20.60 -0.05
N LYS A 10 7.30 -19.78 0.71
CA LYS A 10 6.89 -19.20 1.99
C LYS A 10 6.91 -17.67 1.99
N VAL A 11 6.92 -17.05 0.82
CA VAL A 11 6.79 -15.60 0.73
C VAL A 11 5.35 -15.17 1.03
N PRO A 12 5.14 -14.00 1.65
CA PRO A 12 3.79 -13.48 1.83
C PRO A 12 3.14 -13.23 0.47
N THR A 13 1.86 -13.55 0.35
CA THR A 13 1.08 -13.28 -0.86
C THR A 13 0.87 -11.77 -1.04
N HIS A 14 0.67 -11.06 0.08
CA HIS A 14 0.43 -9.62 0.11
C HIS A 14 1.35 -8.93 1.12
N ILE A 15 2.09 -7.94 0.65
CA ILE A 15 2.89 -7.03 1.50
C ILE A 15 2.29 -5.63 1.43
N ALA A 16 2.09 -4.99 2.59
CA ALA A 16 1.71 -3.59 2.68
C ALA A 16 2.85 -2.76 3.29
N ILE A 17 3.13 -1.56 2.73
CA ILE A 17 4.26 -0.74 3.16
C ILE A 17 3.83 0.69 3.51
N ILE A 18 4.19 1.13 4.72
CA ILE A 18 4.12 2.53 5.13
C ILE A 18 5.47 3.18 4.80
N MET A 19 5.49 3.97 3.74
CA MET A 19 6.67 4.62 3.15
C MET A 19 7.10 5.85 3.93
N ASP A 20 7.58 5.65 5.16
CA ASP A 20 7.96 6.75 6.05
C ASP A 20 9.44 7.15 5.91
N GLY A 21 9.76 8.40 6.28
CA GLY A 21 11.12 8.91 6.39
C GLY A 21 11.62 9.76 5.24
N ASN A 22 10.85 10.01 4.17
CA ASN A 22 11.26 10.84 3.05
C ASN A 22 11.80 12.21 3.48
N GLY A 23 11.08 12.88 4.39
CA GLY A 23 11.49 14.19 4.92
C GLY A 23 12.73 14.12 5.81
N ARG A 24 12.86 13.10 6.66
CA ARG A 24 14.02 12.87 7.53
C ARG A 24 15.26 12.57 6.70
N TRP A 25 15.13 11.75 5.68
CA TRP A 25 16.17 11.43 4.71
C TRP A 25 16.73 12.68 4.02
N ALA A 26 15.84 13.56 3.53
CA ALA A 26 16.22 14.82 2.89
C ALA A 26 16.92 15.76 3.88
N LYS A 27 16.37 15.93 5.09
CA LYS A 27 16.96 16.77 6.14
C LYS A 27 18.37 16.32 6.50
N ALA A 28 18.62 15.02 6.65
CA ALA A 28 19.95 14.47 6.94
C ALA A 28 20.97 14.74 5.84
N ARG A 29 20.53 15.11 4.63
CA ARG A 29 21.37 15.44 3.46
C ARG A 29 21.33 16.92 3.09
N PHE A 30 20.77 17.77 3.96
CA PHE A 30 20.60 19.20 3.71
C PHE A 30 19.81 19.52 2.44
N LEU A 31 18.87 18.63 2.07
CA LEU A 31 18.01 18.74 0.90
C LEU A 31 16.60 19.18 1.29
N PRO A 32 15.87 19.84 0.40
CA PRO A 32 14.46 20.14 0.60
C PRO A 32 13.65 18.83 0.70
N ARG A 33 12.58 18.86 1.49
CA ARG A 33 11.71 17.69 1.75
C ARG A 33 11.19 17.03 0.46
N THR A 34 10.95 17.82 -0.57
CA THR A 34 10.53 17.38 -1.90
C THR A 34 11.55 16.46 -2.59
N ALA A 35 12.85 16.65 -2.34
CA ALA A 35 13.89 15.76 -2.86
C ALA A 35 13.80 14.36 -2.26
N GLY A 36 13.43 14.26 -0.96
CA GLY A 36 13.19 12.97 -0.32
C GLY A 36 11.99 12.23 -0.93
N HIS A 37 10.90 12.92 -1.20
CA HIS A 37 9.74 12.33 -1.89
C HIS A 37 10.10 11.85 -3.30
N LYS A 38 10.87 12.63 -4.06
CA LYS A 38 11.35 12.23 -5.39
C LYS A 38 12.23 10.98 -5.33
N ALA A 39 13.17 10.92 -4.38
CA ALA A 39 13.99 9.73 -4.17
C ALA A 39 13.15 8.50 -3.75
N GLY A 40 12.13 8.71 -2.90
CA GLY A 40 11.20 7.66 -2.50
C GLY A 40 10.38 7.07 -3.66
N VAL A 41 10.11 7.84 -4.70
CA VAL A 41 9.43 7.33 -5.91
C VAL A 41 10.30 6.31 -6.65
N GLU A 42 11.61 6.54 -6.76
CA GLU A 42 12.53 5.58 -7.40
C GLU A 42 12.61 4.26 -6.60
N THR A 43 12.42 4.32 -5.29
CA THR A 43 12.38 3.13 -4.42
C THR A 43 11.18 2.23 -4.73
N ILE A 44 10.04 2.81 -5.10
CA ILE A 44 8.84 2.03 -5.48
C ILE A 44 9.17 1.02 -6.56
N ARG A 45 9.86 1.43 -7.62
CA ARG A 45 10.21 0.56 -8.74
C ARG A 45 11.07 -0.63 -8.29
N LYS A 46 12.10 -0.38 -7.47
CA LYS A 46 13.01 -1.43 -6.97
C LYS A 46 12.26 -2.48 -6.14
N VAL A 47 11.45 -2.01 -5.19
CA VAL A 47 10.65 -2.86 -4.31
C VAL A 47 9.62 -3.66 -5.11
N LEU A 48 8.93 -3.03 -6.06
CA LEU A 48 7.92 -3.66 -6.90
C LEU A 48 8.51 -4.77 -7.78
N MET A 49 9.65 -4.50 -8.44
CA MET A 49 10.33 -5.51 -9.27
C MET A 49 10.85 -6.69 -8.43
N GLU A 50 11.30 -6.41 -7.22
CA GLU A 50 11.70 -7.48 -6.31
C GLU A 50 10.50 -8.30 -5.81
N CYS A 51 9.36 -7.67 -5.50
CA CYS A 51 8.12 -8.38 -5.21
C CYS A 51 7.73 -9.32 -6.36
N GLN A 52 7.79 -8.84 -7.59
CA GLN A 52 7.50 -9.65 -8.76
C GLN A 52 8.47 -10.82 -8.93
N ARG A 53 9.77 -10.57 -8.75
CA ARG A 53 10.82 -11.61 -8.82
C ARG A 53 10.61 -12.72 -7.78
N LEU A 54 10.14 -12.37 -6.59
CA LEU A 54 9.86 -13.30 -5.50
C LEU A 54 8.49 -13.97 -5.59
N GLY A 55 7.63 -13.59 -6.56
CA GLY A 55 6.32 -14.18 -6.76
C GLY A 55 5.22 -13.64 -5.83
N ILE A 56 5.47 -12.52 -5.14
CA ILE A 56 4.48 -11.79 -4.34
C ILE A 56 3.37 -11.30 -5.27
N LYS A 57 2.11 -11.45 -4.84
CA LYS A 57 0.95 -11.16 -5.69
C LYS A 57 0.41 -9.74 -5.51
N HIS A 58 0.51 -9.19 -4.32
CA HIS A 58 -0.01 -7.86 -3.99
C HIS A 58 1.03 -7.04 -3.23
N LEU A 59 1.22 -5.80 -3.66
CA LEU A 59 2.01 -4.79 -2.96
C LEU A 59 1.15 -3.55 -2.74
N THR A 60 0.73 -3.30 -1.49
CA THR A 60 -0.01 -2.09 -1.15
C THR A 60 0.93 -1.03 -0.58
N LEU A 61 0.94 0.15 -1.18
CA LEU A 61 1.78 1.28 -0.75
C LEU A 61 0.92 2.40 -0.16
N TYR A 62 1.21 2.83 1.07
CA TYR A 62 0.56 3.99 1.70
C TYR A 62 1.12 5.28 1.11
N ALA A 63 0.55 5.70 -0.02
CA ALA A 63 1.08 6.83 -0.79
C ALA A 63 0.56 8.19 -0.28
N PHE A 64 -0.72 8.27 0.13
CA PHE A 64 -1.32 9.50 0.67
C PHE A 64 -2.46 9.19 1.62
N SER A 65 -2.33 9.59 2.89
CA SER A 65 -3.38 9.40 3.90
C SER A 65 -4.35 10.59 3.95
N THR A 66 -5.55 10.34 4.49
CA THR A 66 -6.54 11.41 4.76
C THR A 66 -5.97 12.52 5.65
N GLU A 67 -5.07 12.21 6.57
CA GLU A 67 -4.42 13.18 7.45
C GLU A 67 -3.39 14.05 6.72
N ASN A 68 -2.88 13.62 5.56
CA ASN A 68 -1.87 14.37 4.79
C ASN A 68 -2.43 15.66 4.19
N TRP A 69 -3.73 15.83 4.05
CA TRP A 69 -4.35 17.09 3.66
C TRP A 69 -4.06 18.24 4.63
N LYS A 70 -3.72 17.94 5.89
CA LYS A 70 -3.33 18.92 6.91
C LYS A 70 -1.92 19.45 6.72
N ARG A 71 -1.13 18.91 5.78
CA ARG A 71 0.22 19.37 5.47
C ARG A 71 0.17 20.72 4.74
N PRO A 72 1.29 21.47 4.73
CA PRO A 72 1.37 22.69 3.94
C PRO A 72 0.97 22.44 2.49
N LYS A 73 0.17 23.34 1.90
CA LYS A 73 -0.37 23.20 0.54
C LYS A 73 0.71 22.88 -0.50
N LEU A 74 1.86 23.56 -0.42
CA LEU A 74 2.98 23.32 -1.35
C LEU A 74 3.50 21.88 -1.29
N GLU A 75 3.49 21.24 -0.11
CA GLU A 75 3.88 19.83 0.02
C GLU A 75 2.83 18.91 -0.60
N VAL A 76 1.55 19.16 -0.33
CA VAL A 76 0.44 18.40 -0.93
C VAL A 76 0.47 18.50 -2.45
N ASP A 77 0.56 19.71 -3.00
CA ASP A 77 0.63 19.95 -4.44
C ASP A 77 1.84 19.21 -5.07
N THR A 78 2.98 19.22 -4.37
CA THR A 78 4.18 18.49 -4.82
C THR A 78 3.94 16.98 -4.85
N LEU A 79 3.30 16.40 -3.82
CA LEU A 79 3.00 14.98 -3.77
C LEU A 79 2.03 14.56 -4.89
N MET A 80 1.00 15.36 -5.18
CA MET A 80 0.05 15.12 -6.26
C MET A 80 0.74 15.19 -7.64
N ASN A 81 1.60 16.18 -7.85
CA ASN A 81 2.39 16.31 -9.07
C ASN A 81 3.37 15.14 -9.26
N LEU A 82 4.00 14.65 -8.18
CA LEU A 82 4.88 13.48 -8.22
C LEU A 82 4.10 12.22 -8.57
N LEU A 83 2.91 12.01 -8.01
CA LEU A 83 2.03 10.88 -8.32
C LEU A 83 1.66 10.87 -9.80
N SER A 84 1.12 11.99 -10.31
CA SER A 84 0.72 12.12 -11.72
C SER A 84 1.92 11.91 -12.66
N THR A 85 3.07 12.53 -12.36
CA THR A 85 4.29 12.39 -13.16
C THR A 85 4.82 10.95 -13.17
N TYR A 86 4.79 10.27 -12.00
CA TYR A 86 5.21 8.88 -11.89
C TYR A 86 4.33 7.96 -12.75
N LEU A 87 3.02 8.06 -12.59
CA LEU A 87 2.08 7.25 -13.36
C LEU A 87 2.27 7.47 -14.86
N LYS A 88 2.33 8.73 -15.29
CA LYS A 88 2.53 9.10 -16.70
C LYS A 88 3.82 8.53 -17.29
N LYS A 89 4.89 8.52 -16.52
CA LYS A 89 6.21 8.03 -16.95
C LYS A 89 6.30 6.50 -16.93
N GLU A 90 5.80 5.87 -15.86
CA GLU A 90 6.11 4.47 -15.58
C GLU A 90 5.03 3.49 -16.05
N VAL A 91 3.78 3.93 -16.27
CA VAL A 91 2.65 3.02 -16.53
C VAL A 91 2.89 2.08 -17.71
N ARG A 92 3.52 2.55 -18.80
CA ARG A 92 3.80 1.73 -19.98
C ARG A 92 4.83 0.63 -19.69
N GLU A 93 5.86 0.97 -18.89
CA GLU A 93 6.89 0.02 -18.50
C GLU A 93 6.33 -1.00 -17.49
N LEU A 94 5.51 -0.55 -16.55
CA LEU A 94 4.81 -1.41 -15.60
C LEU A 94 3.86 -2.38 -16.34
N HIS A 95 3.15 -1.90 -17.35
CA HIS A 95 2.32 -2.76 -18.21
C HIS A 95 3.13 -3.82 -18.95
N LYS A 96 4.27 -3.45 -19.56
CA LYS A 96 5.17 -4.42 -20.22
C LYS A 96 5.70 -5.48 -19.25
N ASN A 97 5.90 -5.13 -17.99
CA ASN A 97 6.29 -6.04 -16.93
C ASN A 97 5.09 -6.78 -16.30
N ASN A 98 3.93 -6.74 -16.94
CA ASN A 98 2.72 -7.44 -16.48
C ASN A 98 2.23 -7.00 -15.08
N VAL A 99 2.56 -5.79 -14.63
CA VAL A 99 2.09 -5.22 -13.35
C VAL A 99 0.67 -4.73 -13.51
N LYS A 100 -0.22 -5.11 -12.60
CA LYS A 100 -1.56 -4.52 -12.47
C LYS A 100 -1.51 -3.34 -11.52
N ILE A 101 -2.23 -2.25 -11.83
CA ILE A 101 -2.31 -1.07 -10.96
C ILE A 101 -3.75 -0.91 -10.48
N THR A 102 -3.93 -0.82 -9.15
CA THR A 102 -5.21 -0.56 -8.49
C THR A 102 -5.07 0.51 -7.43
N THR A 103 -6.19 1.02 -6.93
CA THR A 103 -6.21 2.02 -5.86
C THR A 103 -7.19 1.62 -4.76
N ILE A 104 -6.92 2.05 -3.54
CA ILE A 104 -7.87 2.06 -2.42
C ILE A 104 -7.94 3.47 -1.82
N GLY A 105 -9.07 3.80 -1.20
CA GLY A 105 -9.36 5.11 -0.65
C GLY A 105 -10.22 5.96 -1.58
N ASP A 106 -10.50 7.20 -1.16
CA ASP A 106 -11.37 8.13 -1.89
C ASP A 106 -10.57 9.00 -2.86
N THR A 107 -10.42 8.52 -4.09
CA THR A 107 -9.69 9.23 -5.15
C THR A 107 -10.45 10.42 -5.72
N SER A 108 -11.76 10.57 -5.44
CA SER A 108 -12.60 11.65 -5.98
C SER A 108 -12.17 13.06 -5.56
N GLN A 109 -11.43 13.16 -4.44
CA GLN A 109 -10.94 14.43 -3.90
C GLN A 109 -9.54 14.80 -4.40
N LEU A 110 -8.93 13.95 -5.22
CA LEU A 110 -7.62 14.24 -5.81
C LEU A 110 -7.76 15.27 -6.95
N PRO A 111 -6.68 16.00 -7.30
CA PRO A 111 -6.69 16.84 -8.49
C PRO A 111 -7.04 16.03 -9.75
N GLN A 112 -7.84 16.63 -10.66
CA GLN A 112 -8.33 15.95 -11.85
C GLN A 112 -7.20 15.29 -12.67
N ALA A 113 -6.07 15.96 -12.82
CA ALA A 113 -4.90 15.39 -13.51
C ALA A 113 -4.37 14.08 -12.86
N CYS A 114 -4.53 13.91 -11.54
CA CYS A 114 -4.18 12.65 -10.88
C CYS A 114 -5.23 11.58 -11.17
N ILE A 115 -6.53 11.94 -11.15
CA ILE A 115 -7.63 11.03 -11.43
C ILE A 115 -7.49 10.47 -12.84
N ASP A 116 -7.29 11.34 -13.83
CA ASP A 116 -7.13 10.96 -15.24
C ASP A 116 -5.97 9.98 -15.46
N GLU A 117 -4.82 10.20 -14.80
CA GLU A 117 -3.67 9.29 -14.92
C GLU A 117 -3.88 7.97 -14.15
N LEU A 118 -4.62 7.97 -13.05
CA LEU A 118 -4.99 6.74 -12.33
C LEU A 118 -5.96 5.89 -13.17
N GLU A 119 -6.99 6.50 -13.75
CA GLU A 119 -7.93 5.83 -14.64
C GLU A 119 -7.20 5.25 -15.87
N ARG A 120 -6.32 6.04 -16.49
CA ARG A 120 -5.52 5.57 -17.62
C ARG A 120 -4.62 4.40 -17.23
N ALA A 121 -3.99 4.47 -16.05
CA ALA A 121 -3.14 3.40 -15.55
C ALA A 121 -3.94 2.11 -15.29
N TYR A 122 -5.11 2.23 -14.67
CA TYR A 122 -6.01 1.12 -14.44
C TYR A 122 -6.46 0.48 -15.77
N GLU A 123 -6.99 1.28 -16.70
CA GLU A 123 -7.48 0.77 -17.99
C GLU A 123 -6.39 0.04 -18.79
N LEU A 124 -5.17 0.57 -18.79
CA LEU A 124 -4.04 -0.07 -19.47
C LEU A 124 -3.61 -1.38 -18.81
N THR A 125 -3.74 -1.51 -17.49
CA THR A 125 -3.15 -2.61 -16.73
C THR A 125 -4.16 -3.60 -16.14
N LYS A 126 -5.48 -3.36 -16.26
CA LYS A 126 -6.53 -4.14 -15.61
C LYS A 126 -6.52 -5.65 -15.94
N PHE A 127 -6.00 -6.03 -17.12
CA PHE A 127 -5.88 -7.43 -17.54
C PHE A 127 -4.52 -8.06 -17.23
N ASN A 128 -3.59 -7.31 -16.65
CA ASN A 128 -2.31 -7.85 -16.23
C ASN A 128 -2.51 -8.84 -15.07
N THR A 129 -1.68 -9.87 -15.05
CA THR A 129 -1.77 -11.03 -14.13
C THR A 129 -0.56 -11.18 -13.21
N GLY A 130 0.41 -10.28 -13.32
CA GLY A 130 1.58 -10.22 -12.45
C GLY A 130 1.27 -9.62 -11.08
N VAL A 131 2.26 -8.96 -10.47
CA VAL A 131 2.05 -8.32 -9.17
C VAL A 131 1.03 -7.18 -9.30
N ASN A 132 0.08 -7.11 -8.36
CA ASN A 132 -0.82 -5.98 -8.22
C ASN A 132 -0.18 -4.90 -7.35
N LEU A 133 0.19 -3.77 -7.96
CA LEU A 133 0.56 -2.56 -7.26
C LEU A 133 -0.71 -1.80 -6.86
N ASN A 134 -1.05 -1.86 -5.58
CA ASN A 134 -2.21 -1.18 -5.02
C ASN A 134 -1.77 0.11 -4.30
N LEU A 135 -2.25 1.26 -4.76
CA LEU A 135 -1.91 2.57 -4.20
C LEU A 135 -3.01 3.04 -3.23
N ALA A 136 -2.69 3.14 -1.95
CA ALA A 136 -3.57 3.74 -0.95
C ALA A 136 -3.47 5.27 -1.05
N LEU A 137 -4.50 5.88 -1.61
CA LEU A 137 -4.58 7.31 -1.95
C LEU A 137 -5.79 7.95 -1.28
N ASN A 138 -5.56 9.06 -0.57
CA ASN A 138 -6.57 9.67 0.29
C ASN A 138 -7.28 8.59 1.14
N TYR A 139 -6.46 7.67 1.65
CA TYR A 139 -6.89 6.50 2.40
C TYR A 139 -6.73 6.73 3.91
N GLY A 140 -7.67 6.21 4.66
CA GLY A 140 -7.61 6.07 6.10
C GLY A 140 -8.61 5.00 6.54
N ALA A 141 -8.15 3.97 7.26
CA ALA A 141 -8.98 2.82 7.59
C ALA A 141 -10.26 3.19 8.37
N ARG A 142 -10.18 4.16 9.29
CA ARG A 142 -11.39 4.64 10.00
C ARG A 142 -12.40 5.30 9.07
N TYR A 143 -11.93 6.01 8.03
CA TYR A 143 -12.81 6.61 7.03
C TYR A 143 -13.43 5.53 6.14
N ASP A 144 -12.65 4.54 5.75
CA ASP A 144 -13.10 3.40 4.93
C ASP A 144 -14.16 2.58 5.67
N ILE A 145 -13.89 2.18 6.92
CA ILE A 145 -14.85 1.47 7.79
C ILE A 145 -16.15 2.29 7.98
N LYS A 146 -16.02 3.60 8.24
CA LYS A 146 -17.22 4.48 8.34
C LYS A 146 -18.04 4.43 7.06
N ASN A 147 -17.43 4.49 5.89
CA ASN A 147 -18.14 4.44 4.62
C ASN A 147 -18.78 3.06 4.39
N ALA A 148 -18.07 1.98 4.69
CA ALA A 148 -18.61 0.62 4.63
C ALA A 148 -19.89 0.48 5.50
N VAL A 149 -19.86 0.99 6.74
CA VAL A 149 -21.03 1.00 7.63
C VAL A 149 -22.21 1.81 7.02
N ILE A 150 -21.93 2.99 6.43
CA ILE A 150 -22.96 3.79 5.79
C ILE A 150 -23.61 3.02 4.63
N ASP A 151 -22.83 2.33 3.81
CA ASP A 151 -23.35 1.61 2.64
C ASP A 151 -24.09 0.32 3.05
N ILE A 152 -23.62 -0.39 4.09
CA ILE A 152 -24.35 -1.50 4.74
C ILE A 152 -25.73 -1.02 5.21
N VAL A 153 -25.79 0.12 5.91
CA VAL A 153 -27.07 0.68 6.41
C VAL A 153 -27.99 1.07 5.26
N LYS A 154 -27.47 1.64 4.16
CA LYS A 154 -28.28 1.95 2.97
C LYS A 154 -28.88 0.68 2.36
N ASP A 155 -28.06 -0.34 2.17
CA ASP A 155 -28.50 -1.60 1.56
C ASP A 155 -29.47 -2.37 2.48
N ALA A 156 -29.30 -2.31 3.79
CA ALA A 156 -30.26 -2.86 4.74
C ALA A 156 -31.61 -2.11 4.68
N LYS A 157 -31.59 -0.77 4.62
CA LYS A 157 -32.82 0.04 4.53
C LYS A 157 -33.58 -0.19 3.23
N CYS A 158 -32.93 -0.47 2.13
CA CYS A 158 -33.61 -0.76 0.85
C CYS A 158 -33.89 -2.26 0.62
N GLY A 159 -33.67 -3.10 1.63
CA GLY A 159 -34.01 -4.52 1.58
C GLY A 159 -33.04 -5.40 0.75
N LYS A 160 -31.88 -4.87 0.37
CA LYS A 160 -30.84 -5.65 -0.34
C LYS A 160 -30.02 -6.54 0.60
N LEU A 161 -29.98 -6.18 1.88
CA LEU A 161 -29.24 -6.88 2.93
C LEU A 161 -30.13 -7.04 4.16
N ASP A 162 -30.28 -8.27 4.67
CA ASP A 162 -30.94 -8.49 5.95
C ASP A 162 -29.93 -8.28 7.10
N ILE A 163 -30.32 -7.55 8.14
CA ILE A 163 -29.45 -7.25 9.30
C ILE A 163 -28.92 -8.53 9.96
N LYS A 164 -29.72 -9.61 9.97
CA LYS A 164 -29.31 -10.90 10.54
C LYS A 164 -28.21 -11.61 9.74
N ASP A 165 -28.02 -11.26 8.46
CA ASP A 165 -27.03 -11.85 7.56
C ASP A 165 -25.71 -11.05 7.54
N ILE A 166 -25.58 -10.02 8.39
CA ILE A 166 -24.35 -9.24 8.52
C ILE A 166 -23.30 -10.07 9.26
N THR A 167 -22.19 -10.34 8.60
CA THR A 167 -21.01 -11.07 9.10
C THR A 167 -19.76 -10.22 8.96
N GLU A 168 -18.62 -10.70 9.44
CA GLU A 168 -17.31 -10.08 9.19
C GLU A 168 -17.00 -9.98 7.70
N ASP A 169 -17.33 -11.04 6.93
CA ASP A 169 -17.19 -11.04 5.46
C ASP A 169 -18.07 -9.97 4.80
N THR A 170 -19.25 -9.70 5.33
CA THR A 170 -20.07 -8.59 4.85
C THR A 170 -19.31 -7.28 4.98
N ILE A 171 -18.71 -6.99 6.13
CA ILE A 171 -17.94 -5.76 6.33
C ILE A 171 -16.78 -5.70 5.34
N THR A 172 -15.99 -6.78 5.22
CA THR A 172 -14.89 -6.89 4.26
C THR A 172 -15.32 -6.58 2.83
N ASN A 173 -16.50 -7.05 2.41
CA ASN A 173 -17.04 -6.82 1.06
C ASN A 173 -17.52 -5.39 0.80
N TYR A 174 -17.68 -4.58 1.84
CA TYR A 174 -18.01 -3.15 1.71
C TYR A 174 -16.79 -2.23 1.85
N LEU A 175 -15.63 -2.74 2.29
CA LEU A 175 -14.40 -1.97 2.34
C LEU A 175 -13.83 -1.72 0.92
N SER A 176 -13.03 -0.66 0.78
CA SER A 176 -12.33 -0.36 -0.48
C SER A 176 -11.30 -1.43 -0.84
N THR A 177 -10.89 -2.25 0.11
CA THR A 177 -9.92 -3.34 0.00
C THR A 177 -10.53 -4.68 -0.45
N LYS A 178 -11.84 -4.79 -0.63
CA LYS A 178 -12.60 -6.03 -0.91
C LYS A 178 -12.07 -6.90 -2.05
N SER A 179 -11.27 -6.34 -2.97
CA SER A 179 -10.76 -7.05 -4.15
C SER A 179 -9.34 -7.59 -3.97
N ILE A 180 -8.74 -7.41 -2.80
CA ILE A 180 -7.38 -7.86 -2.48
C ILE A 180 -7.41 -8.63 -1.15
N PRO A 181 -6.58 -9.66 -0.97
CA PRO A 181 -6.48 -10.35 0.31
C PRO A 181 -5.87 -9.46 1.38
N ASP A 182 -6.08 -9.81 2.64
CA ASP A 182 -5.41 -9.15 3.76
C ASP A 182 -3.89 -9.25 3.65
N PRO A 183 -3.12 -8.22 4.06
CA PRO A 183 -1.67 -8.27 4.05
C PRO A 183 -1.16 -9.26 5.12
N GLU A 184 -0.29 -10.16 4.71
CA GLU A 184 0.39 -11.07 5.64
C GLU A 184 1.58 -10.41 6.32
N LEU A 185 2.17 -9.39 5.67
CA LEU A 185 3.29 -8.62 6.19
C LEU A 185 3.07 -7.12 5.98
N ILE A 186 3.12 -6.36 7.07
CA ILE A 186 3.12 -4.90 7.04
C ILE A 186 4.50 -4.39 7.41
N VAL A 187 5.12 -3.64 6.49
CA VAL A 187 6.44 -3.03 6.68
C VAL A 187 6.27 -1.55 6.96
N ARG A 188 6.98 -1.03 7.96
CA ARG A 188 7.11 0.41 8.16
C ARG A 188 8.57 0.80 8.30
N THR A 189 8.97 1.79 7.51
CA THR A 189 10.31 2.35 7.49
C THR A 189 10.46 3.49 8.50
N SER A 190 11.70 3.83 8.86
CA SER A 190 12.06 5.03 9.63
C SER A 190 11.86 4.94 11.14
N GLY A 191 11.79 3.72 11.71
CA GLY A 191 11.83 3.53 13.17
C GLY A 191 10.53 3.90 13.91
N GLU A 192 9.43 4.11 13.18
CA GLU A 192 8.13 4.38 13.78
C GLU A 192 7.31 3.08 13.88
N GLU A 193 6.80 2.76 15.08
CA GLU A 193 6.11 1.51 15.39
C GLU A 193 4.62 1.73 15.61
N ARG A 194 3.93 2.20 14.60
CA ARG A 194 2.48 2.46 14.60
C ARG A 194 1.90 2.30 13.19
N LEU A 195 0.60 1.99 13.07
CA LEU A 195 -0.10 1.83 11.79
C LEU A 195 -0.54 3.14 11.15
N SER A 196 -0.69 4.20 11.92
CA SER A 196 -1.12 5.51 11.42
C SER A 196 -2.40 5.45 10.56
N ASN A 197 -3.42 4.72 11.04
CA ASN A 197 -4.71 4.58 10.36
C ASN A 197 -4.62 3.84 9.00
N PHE A 198 -3.62 2.97 8.83
CA PHE A 198 -3.42 2.16 7.64
C PHE A 198 -3.94 0.74 7.86
N LEU A 199 -4.86 0.26 7.01
CA LEU A 199 -5.35 -1.12 6.93
C LEU A 199 -5.72 -1.73 8.30
N LEU A 200 -6.49 -1.00 9.13
CA LEU A 200 -6.78 -1.45 10.52
C LEU A 200 -7.61 -2.74 10.56
N TRP A 201 -8.55 -2.91 9.65
CA TRP A 201 -9.38 -4.10 9.54
C TRP A 201 -8.56 -5.27 9.02
N GLU A 202 -7.85 -5.06 7.96
CA GLU A 202 -7.07 -6.05 7.23
C GLU A 202 -5.80 -6.49 7.97
N ALA A 203 -5.34 -5.69 8.93
CA ALA A 203 -4.13 -5.96 9.72
C ALA A 203 -4.33 -6.96 10.86
N ALA A 204 -5.54 -7.49 11.06
CA ALA A 204 -5.91 -8.29 12.22
C ALA A 204 -4.95 -9.49 12.47
N TYR A 205 -4.42 -10.10 11.41
CA TYR A 205 -3.48 -11.21 11.48
C TYR A 205 -2.17 -10.97 10.72
N SER A 206 -1.86 -9.71 10.43
CA SER A 206 -0.61 -9.33 9.78
C SER A 206 0.58 -9.46 10.72
N GLU A 207 1.70 -9.91 10.20
CA GLU A 207 3.01 -9.73 10.83
C GLU A 207 3.54 -8.31 10.57
N PHE A 208 4.24 -7.73 11.54
CA PHE A 208 4.82 -6.40 11.42
C PHE A 208 6.34 -6.44 11.34
N TYR A 209 6.90 -5.68 10.42
CA TYR A 209 8.33 -5.45 10.33
C TYR A 209 8.63 -3.95 10.37
N PHE A 210 9.29 -3.51 11.43
CA PHE A 210 9.73 -2.14 11.62
C PHE A 210 11.24 -2.02 11.36
N THR A 211 11.65 -1.00 10.60
CA THR A 211 13.06 -0.76 10.30
C THR A 211 13.42 0.71 10.45
N ASN A 212 14.65 0.98 10.92
CA ASN A 212 15.20 2.33 11.01
C ASN A 212 15.60 2.93 9.66
N VAL A 213 15.68 2.10 8.61
CA VAL A 213 16.02 2.56 7.26
C VAL A 213 14.93 3.51 6.76
N HIS A 214 15.31 4.67 6.24
CA HIS A 214 14.36 5.60 5.63
C HIS A 214 13.91 5.08 4.26
N TRP A 215 12.66 5.37 3.89
CA TRP A 215 12.09 4.86 2.64
C TRP A 215 12.96 5.08 1.40
N PRO A 216 13.60 6.25 1.15
CA PRO A 216 14.46 6.42 -0.02
C PRO A 216 15.69 5.48 -0.06
N ASP A 217 16.15 5.00 1.08
CA ASP A 217 17.27 4.06 1.20
C ASP A 217 16.80 2.60 1.31
N PHE A 218 15.48 2.34 1.41
CA PHE A 218 14.91 1.00 1.43
C PHE A 218 14.99 0.39 0.03
N ASN A 219 15.66 -0.74 -0.08
CA ASN A 219 15.96 -1.37 -1.35
C ASN A 219 15.58 -2.86 -1.34
N GLU A 220 15.93 -3.56 -2.39
CA GLU A 220 15.64 -4.99 -2.57
C GLU A 220 16.17 -5.85 -1.42
N LYS A 221 17.35 -5.51 -0.87
CA LYS A 221 17.96 -6.25 0.26
C LYS A 221 17.19 -6.04 1.56
N GLU A 222 16.71 -4.81 1.80
CA GLU A 222 15.89 -4.51 2.97
C GLU A 222 14.52 -5.21 2.88
N LEU A 223 13.93 -5.28 1.69
CA LEU A 223 12.72 -6.07 1.46
C LEU A 223 12.98 -7.57 1.70
N GLN A 224 14.06 -8.11 1.17
CA GLN A 224 14.47 -9.51 1.40
C GLN A 224 14.66 -9.78 2.89
N LYS A 225 15.25 -8.85 3.63
CA LYS A 225 15.42 -8.96 5.09
C LYS A 225 14.09 -9.05 5.82
N ALA A 226 13.13 -8.19 5.44
CA ALA A 226 11.78 -8.21 6.02
C ALA A 226 11.06 -9.54 5.73
N ILE A 227 11.19 -10.06 4.50
CA ILE A 227 10.60 -11.34 4.11
C ILE A 227 11.29 -12.50 4.83
N TYR A 228 12.60 -12.48 4.96
CA TYR A 228 13.36 -13.50 5.71
C TYR A 228 12.94 -13.53 7.19
N ASP A 229 12.78 -12.36 7.82
CA ASP A 229 12.26 -12.26 9.18
C ASP A 229 10.85 -12.87 9.29
N TYR A 230 9.95 -12.50 8.37
CA TYR A 230 8.60 -13.05 8.29
C TYR A 230 8.61 -14.60 8.18
N GLN A 231 9.44 -15.18 7.34
CA GLN A 231 9.51 -16.63 7.12
C GLN A 231 9.98 -17.42 8.34
N ASN A 232 10.71 -16.78 9.25
CA ASN A 232 11.23 -17.40 10.46
C ASN A 232 10.31 -17.23 11.67
N ARG A 233 9.13 -16.61 11.51
CA ARG A 233 8.14 -16.47 12.57
C ARG A 233 7.21 -17.68 12.64
N ASP A 234 6.81 -18.03 13.86
CA ASP A 234 5.82 -19.08 14.11
C ASP A 234 4.41 -18.45 14.17
N ARG A 235 3.66 -18.55 13.08
CA ARG A 235 2.31 -18.00 12.93
C ARG A 235 1.28 -19.00 13.46
N ARG A 236 0.60 -18.68 14.58
CA ARG A 236 -0.27 -19.62 15.29
C ARG A 236 -1.77 -19.39 15.06
N PHE A 237 -2.20 -18.23 14.58
CA PHE A 237 -3.61 -17.87 14.31
C PHE A 237 -4.57 -18.24 15.46
N GLY A 238 -4.12 -18.09 16.70
CA GLY A 238 -4.90 -18.44 17.90
C GLY A 238 -4.96 -19.95 18.25
N GLY A 239 -4.33 -20.81 17.45
CA GLY A 239 -4.26 -22.25 17.72
C GLY A 239 -3.12 -22.64 18.68
N LEU A 240 -3.33 -23.72 19.45
CA LEU A 240 -2.25 -24.40 20.18
C LEU A 240 -1.58 -25.40 19.24
N LYS A 241 -0.23 -25.50 19.32
CA LYS A 241 0.52 -26.63 18.73
C LYS A 241 0.47 -27.81 19.63
#